data_aa4a67b214d9dc04e31e61913c81d6a8
#
_entry.id   aa4a67b214d9dc04e31e61913c81d6a8
#
_cell.length_a   1.000
_cell.length_b   1.000
_cell.length_c   1.000
_cell.angle_alpha   90.00
_cell.angle_beta   90.00
_cell.angle_gamma   90.00
#
_symmetry.space_group_name_H-M   'P 1'
#
loop_
_entity.id
_entity.type
_entity.pdbx_description
1 polymer ?
#
loop_
_entity_poly.entity_id
_entity_poly.type
_entity_poly.pdbx_seq_one_letter_code
_entity_poly.pdbx_strand_id
1 'polypeptide(L)'
;MKITTKILSLLLVLLTTALLGCGGSQQSAEKKAEKPFRIVTSFYPMYVATINITDGVDGVEVTNMTKPQTGCLHDYQLMTEDMKTLEHADAFVINGAGMEDFMDKVTGAQKEMKIIDASRGIELIHDDEGDNPHVWLSVTDAIAQVRNIADQLKEADPAHADAYEKNAAAYIEKLTALKTEMHAALDQVPHKDIVTFHEAFPYFAKEFHLNIIAVVEREPGTEPTPSELQETIEQVNALPTKVLFTEPQYSPAAAETIARETGAKIYTLDPVVTGEATPAAKNAYIDTMKKNMEVLKEALQ
;
A
#
# COMPACT_ATOMS: atom_id res chain seq x y z
N MET A 1 69.52 25.28 -59.68
CA MET A 1 68.19 25.73 -59.27
C MET A 1 67.12 24.57 -59.31
N LYS A 2 67.50 23.36 -58.90
CA LYS A 2 66.58 22.16 -58.88
C LYS A 2 66.66 21.33 -57.58
N ILE A 3 67.41 21.81 -56.56
CA ILE A 3 67.59 21.07 -55.29
C ILE A 3 66.69 21.62 -54.17
N THR A 4 66.36 22.91 -54.23
CA THR A 4 65.50 23.56 -53.22
C THR A 4 64.01 23.17 -53.23
N THR A 5 63.52 22.77 -54.42
CA THR A 5 62.10 22.40 -54.57
C THR A 5 61.80 20.98 -54.03
N LYS A 6 62.79 20.08 -54.04
CA LYS A 6 62.60 18.72 -53.51
C LYS A 6 62.66 18.66 -51.98
N ILE A 7 63.38 19.54 -51.32
CA ILE A 7 63.48 19.61 -49.86
C ILE A 7 62.21 20.24 -49.27
N LEU A 8 61.61 21.20 -49.98
CA LEU A 8 60.35 21.83 -49.54
C LEU A 8 59.15 20.88 -49.63
N SER A 9 59.14 19.95 -50.63
CA SER A 9 58.10 18.95 -50.77
C SER A 9 58.19 17.82 -49.70
N LEU A 10 59.44 17.54 -49.24
CA LEU A 10 59.61 16.49 -48.18
C LEU A 10 59.26 17.01 -46.79
N LEU A 11 59.46 18.31 -46.55
CA LEU A 11 59.05 18.95 -45.28
C LEU A 11 57.52 19.10 -45.16
N LEU A 12 56.81 19.27 -46.30
CA LEU A 12 55.33 19.39 -46.30
C LEU A 12 54.65 18.05 -46.07
N VAL A 13 55.27 16.94 -46.51
CA VAL A 13 54.70 15.57 -46.27
C VAL A 13 54.95 15.12 -44.83
N LEU A 14 56.02 15.55 -44.17
CA LEU A 14 56.26 15.23 -42.74
C LEU A 14 55.37 16.03 -41.77
N LEU A 15 54.86 17.22 -42.21
CA LEU A 15 53.99 18.02 -41.36
C LEU A 15 52.52 17.57 -41.41
N THR A 16 52.08 16.80 -42.44
CA THR A 16 50.73 16.27 -42.57
C THR A 16 50.50 14.95 -41.83
N THR A 17 51.55 14.22 -41.44
CA THR A 17 51.43 12.97 -40.68
C THR A 17 51.41 13.17 -39.16
N ALA A 18 51.71 14.37 -38.67
CA ALA A 18 51.69 14.68 -37.24
C ALA A 18 50.28 15.15 -36.72
N LEU A 19 49.29 15.34 -37.60
CA LEU A 19 47.93 15.80 -37.24
C LEU A 19 46.86 14.69 -37.23
N LEU A 20 47.26 13.44 -37.45
CA LEU A 20 46.31 12.27 -37.46
C LEU A 20 46.41 11.38 -36.22
N GLY A 21 47.06 11.85 -35.15
CA GLY A 21 47.36 11.03 -33.98
C GLY A 21 46.76 11.52 -32.65
N CYS A 22 45.59 12.18 -32.61
CA CYS A 22 44.87 12.46 -31.39
C CYS A 22 43.36 12.60 -31.64
N GLY A 23 42.79 11.60 -32.30
CA GLY A 23 41.36 11.30 -32.29
C GLY A 23 41.12 10.20 -31.26
N GLY A 24 41.27 10.51 -29.98
CA GLY A 24 40.68 9.70 -28.92
C GLY A 24 39.18 9.69 -29.13
N SER A 25 38.68 8.64 -29.77
CA SER A 25 37.27 8.30 -29.69
C SER A 25 36.95 8.10 -28.20
N GLN A 26 36.49 9.15 -27.54
CA GLN A 26 35.59 8.97 -26.41
C GLN A 26 34.40 8.23 -26.97
N GLN A 27 34.49 6.90 -26.95
CA GLN A 27 33.34 6.05 -26.90
C GLN A 27 32.68 6.43 -25.58
N SER A 28 31.76 7.41 -25.62
CA SER A 28 30.70 7.50 -24.66
C SER A 28 30.04 6.11 -24.72
N ALA A 29 30.37 5.28 -23.75
CA ALA A 29 29.57 4.07 -23.47
C ALA A 29 28.16 4.59 -23.32
N GLU A 30 27.31 4.43 -24.34
CA GLU A 30 25.88 4.49 -24.17
C GLU A 30 25.60 3.46 -23.06
N LYS A 31 25.33 3.97 -21.86
CA LYS A 31 24.81 3.19 -20.76
C LYS A 31 23.51 2.63 -21.30
N LYS A 32 23.52 1.37 -21.75
CA LYS A 32 22.34 0.65 -22.18
C LYS A 32 21.36 0.85 -21.04
N ALA A 33 20.25 1.54 -21.30
CA ALA A 33 19.24 1.78 -20.28
C ALA A 33 18.84 0.38 -19.76
N GLU A 34 19.23 0.07 -18.56
CA GLU A 34 18.80 -1.17 -17.92
C GLU A 34 17.27 -1.11 -17.83
N LYS A 35 16.62 -2.23 -18.13
CA LYS A 35 15.16 -2.35 -18.00
C LYS A 35 14.81 -2.04 -16.55
N PRO A 36 13.83 -1.16 -16.27
CA PRO A 36 13.46 -0.86 -14.90
C PRO A 36 12.94 -2.12 -14.20
N PHE A 37 13.22 -2.25 -12.90
CA PHE A 37 12.61 -3.25 -12.05
C PHE A 37 11.16 -2.83 -11.77
N ARG A 38 10.20 -3.65 -12.21
CA ARG A 38 8.79 -3.32 -12.18
C ARG A 38 8.08 -4.04 -11.05
N ILE A 39 7.54 -3.26 -10.14
CA ILE A 39 6.76 -3.72 -9.00
C ILE A 39 5.30 -3.40 -9.27
N VAL A 40 4.44 -4.42 -9.16
CA VAL A 40 2.99 -4.22 -9.12
C VAL A 40 2.53 -4.46 -7.70
N THR A 41 1.58 -3.68 -7.22
CA THR A 41 0.95 -3.86 -5.91
C THR A 41 -0.51 -4.25 -6.10
N SER A 42 -1.04 -5.11 -5.24
CA SER A 42 -2.39 -5.63 -5.37
C SER A 42 -3.46 -4.53 -5.23
N PHE A 43 -3.33 -3.68 -4.21
CA PHE A 43 -4.26 -2.60 -3.95
C PHE A 43 -3.61 -1.44 -3.19
N TYR A 44 -4.39 -0.41 -2.91
CA TYR A 44 -3.90 0.89 -2.47
C TYR A 44 -3.02 0.89 -1.20
N PRO A 45 -3.32 0.16 -0.08
CA PRO A 45 -2.43 0.12 1.08
C PRO A 45 -1.04 -0.41 0.75
N MET A 46 -0.96 -1.45 -0.07
CA MET A 46 0.32 -2.02 -0.52
C MET A 46 1.08 -1.05 -1.43
N TYR A 47 0.35 -0.31 -2.27
CA TYR A 47 0.94 0.75 -3.08
C TYR A 47 1.58 1.83 -2.21
N VAL A 48 0.85 2.36 -1.23
CA VAL A 48 1.35 3.40 -0.33
C VAL A 48 2.61 2.94 0.43
N ALA A 49 2.61 1.71 0.95
CA ALA A 49 3.79 1.14 1.61
C ALA A 49 4.98 1.04 0.64
N THR A 50 4.75 0.49 -0.56
CA THR A 50 5.80 0.23 -1.55
C THR A 50 6.42 1.51 -2.10
N ILE A 51 5.64 2.56 -2.41
CA ILE A 51 6.19 3.84 -2.90
C ILE A 51 7.02 4.58 -1.85
N ASN A 52 6.79 4.33 -0.55
CA ASN A 52 7.66 4.85 0.50
C ASN A 52 9.00 4.10 0.54
N ILE A 53 9.00 2.79 0.33
CA ILE A 53 10.20 1.94 0.31
C ILE A 53 11.05 2.24 -0.94
N THR A 54 10.40 2.52 -2.07
CA THR A 54 11.08 2.75 -3.36
C THR A 54 11.33 4.23 -3.68
N ASP A 55 11.10 5.13 -2.72
CA ASP A 55 11.21 6.57 -2.93
C ASP A 55 12.59 7.00 -3.41
N GLY A 56 12.63 7.68 -4.57
CA GLY A 56 13.87 8.18 -5.16
C GLY A 56 14.85 7.10 -5.62
N VAL A 57 14.41 5.85 -5.80
CA VAL A 57 15.23 4.76 -6.34
C VAL A 57 15.13 4.77 -7.86
N ASP A 58 16.23 5.17 -8.52
CA ASP A 58 16.31 5.21 -9.99
C ASP A 58 16.22 3.78 -10.56
N GLY A 59 15.49 3.62 -11.66
CA GLY A 59 15.35 2.30 -12.31
C GLY A 59 14.32 1.37 -11.67
N VAL A 60 13.48 1.88 -10.74
CA VAL A 60 12.37 1.15 -10.13
C VAL A 60 11.05 1.83 -10.49
N GLU A 61 10.07 1.04 -10.93
CA GLU A 61 8.72 1.51 -11.26
C GLU A 61 7.70 0.77 -10.38
N VAL A 62 6.76 1.51 -9.79
CA VAL A 62 5.67 0.94 -8.98
C VAL A 62 4.32 1.27 -9.61
N THR A 63 3.51 0.25 -9.83
CA THR A 63 2.15 0.37 -10.37
C THR A 63 1.16 -0.31 -9.44
N ASN A 64 0.05 0.35 -9.13
CA ASN A 64 -1.06 -0.29 -8.42
C ASN A 64 -1.95 -1.02 -9.42
N MET A 65 -2.30 -2.28 -9.13
CA MET A 65 -3.13 -3.10 -10.01
C MET A 65 -4.57 -2.58 -10.04
N THR A 66 -5.13 -2.28 -8.88
CA THR A 66 -6.53 -1.90 -8.75
C THR A 66 -6.78 -0.42 -9.01
N LYS A 67 -8.03 -0.10 -9.37
CA LYS A 67 -8.47 1.29 -9.59
C LYS A 67 -8.60 2.05 -8.27
N PRO A 68 -8.53 3.41 -8.29
CA PRO A 68 -8.58 4.24 -7.07
C PRO A 68 -9.79 4.01 -6.17
N GLN A 69 -10.93 3.62 -6.73
CA GLN A 69 -12.18 3.39 -6.01
C GLN A 69 -12.42 1.93 -5.62
N THR A 70 -11.47 1.03 -5.89
CA THR A 70 -11.58 -0.37 -5.48
C THR A 70 -11.45 -0.46 -3.97
N GLY A 71 -12.41 -1.08 -3.31
CA GLY A 71 -12.39 -1.36 -1.88
C GLY A 71 -11.47 -2.54 -1.51
N CYS A 72 -11.86 -3.33 -0.52
CA CYS A 72 -11.18 -4.58 -0.17
C CYS A 72 -11.27 -5.60 -1.32
N LEU A 73 -10.33 -6.57 -1.35
CA LEU A 73 -10.17 -7.48 -2.49
C LEU A 73 -10.80 -8.85 -2.30
N HIS A 74 -11.58 -9.09 -1.22
CA HIS A 74 -12.19 -10.40 -0.96
C HIS A 74 -12.93 -10.98 -2.17
N ASP A 75 -13.79 -10.17 -2.80
CA ASP A 75 -14.57 -10.57 -3.96
C ASP A 75 -14.01 -10.04 -5.27
N TYR A 76 -12.75 -9.57 -5.26
CA TYR A 76 -12.18 -8.97 -6.45
C TYR A 76 -11.97 -9.99 -7.56
N GLN A 77 -12.55 -9.72 -8.72
CA GLN A 77 -12.38 -10.56 -9.89
C GLN A 77 -11.35 -9.94 -10.84
N LEU A 78 -10.26 -10.69 -11.07
CA LEU A 78 -9.21 -10.29 -12.00
C LEU A 78 -9.79 -10.03 -13.39
N MET A 79 -9.49 -8.85 -13.90
CA MET A 79 -9.78 -8.46 -15.28
C MET A 79 -8.60 -8.77 -16.20
N THR A 80 -8.87 -8.80 -17.52
CA THR A 80 -7.81 -8.97 -18.52
C THR A 80 -6.73 -7.87 -18.42
N GLU A 81 -7.10 -6.67 -17.98
CA GLU A 81 -6.17 -5.55 -17.82
C GLU A 81 -5.21 -5.78 -16.66
N ASP A 82 -5.69 -6.35 -15.55
CA ASP A 82 -4.86 -6.71 -14.40
C ASP A 82 -3.79 -7.73 -14.78
N MET A 83 -4.19 -8.77 -15.53
CA MET A 83 -3.25 -9.77 -16.01
C MET A 83 -2.21 -9.20 -16.98
N LYS A 84 -2.56 -8.19 -17.78
CA LYS A 84 -1.59 -7.47 -18.63
C LYS A 84 -0.62 -6.63 -17.82
N THR A 85 -1.10 -6.01 -16.73
CA THR A 85 -0.24 -5.26 -15.80
C THR A 85 0.78 -6.18 -15.14
N LEU A 86 0.33 -7.37 -14.71
CA LEU A 86 1.16 -8.38 -14.06
C LEU A 86 2.14 -9.07 -15.04
N GLU A 87 1.81 -9.16 -16.35
CA GLU A 87 2.66 -9.83 -17.35
C GLU A 87 4.09 -9.27 -17.43
N HIS A 88 4.24 -8.00 -17.09
CA HIS A 88 5.53 -7.32 -17.18
C HIS A 88 6.16 -7.02 -15.82
N ALA A 89 5.54 -7.49 -14.74
CA ALA A 89 6.03 -7.30 -13.38
C ALA A 89 7.21 -8.23 -13.07
N ASP A 90 8.23 -7.69 -12.42
CA ASP A 90 9.33 -8.47 -11.85
C ASP A 90 8.96 -8.92 -10.41
N ALA A 91 8.13 -8.12 -9.71
CA ALA A 91 7.59 -8.45 -8.39
C ALA A 91 6.13 -8.03 -8.25
N PHE A 92 5.36 -8.80 -7.45
CA PHE A 92 3.98 -8.50 -7.09
C PHE A 92 3.85 -8.45 -5.57
N VAL A 93 3.58 -7.26 -5.04
CA VAL A 93 3.39 -7.03 -3.61
C VAL A 93 1.92 -7.24 -3.27
N ILE A 94 1.65 -8.24 -2.46
CA ILE A 94 0.32 -8.58 -1.97
C ILE A 94 0.19 -8.29 -0.48
N ASN A 95 -1.03 -8.06 -0.01
CA ASN A 95 -1.28 -8.05 1.42
C ASN A 95 -0.99 -9.41 2.04
N GLY A 96 -1.41 -10.48 1.39
CA GLY A 96 -1.42 -11.81 1.97
C GLY A 96 -2.58 -12.02 2.94
N ALA A 97 -2.45 -12.97 3.85
CA ALA A 97 -3.48 -13.30 4.84
C ALA A 97 -4.87 -13.61 4.22
N GLY A 98 -4.90 -14.11 2.99
CA GLY A 98 -6.14 -14.46 2.29
C GLY A 98 -6.84 -13.29 1.56
N MET A 99 -6.29 -12.07 1.59
CA MET A 99 -6.93 -10.92 0.93
C MET A 99 -7.08 -11.10 -0.58
N GLU A 100 -6.13 -11.72 -1.23
CA GLU A 100 -6.10 -11.92 -2.68
C GLU A 100 -6.50 -13.35 -3.06
N ASP A 101 -7.79 -13.67 -3.01
CA ASP A 101 -8.34 -15.01 -3.33
C ASP A 101 -8.02 -15.47 -4.77
N PHE A 102 -7.67 -14.51 -5.64
CA PHE A 102 -7.33 -14.80 -7.03
C PHE A 102 -5.88 -15.28 -7.26
N MET A 103 -5.05 -15.43 -6.22
CA MET A 103 -3.61 -15.72 -6.35
C MET A 103 -3.30 -16.98 -7.16
N ASP A 104 -4.10 -18.01 -7.09
CA ASP A 104 -3.90 -19.23 -7.86
C ASP A 104 -3.88 -18.97 -9.39
N LYS A 105 -4.72 -18.03 -9.84
CA LYS A 105 -4.75 -17.63 -11.26
C LYS A 105 -3.50 -16.85 -11.65
N VAL A 106 -3.01 -15.99 -10.76
CA VAL A 106 -1.80 -15.18 -10.98
C VAL A 106 -0.56 -16.07 -11.03
N THR A 107 -0.34 -16.89 -10.01
CA THR A 107 0.83 -17.78 -9.90
C THR A 107 0.87 -18.85 -10.99
N GLY A 108 -0.31 -19.31 -11.43
CA GLY A 108 -0.44 -20.21 -12.56
C GLY A 108 0.01 -19.60 -13.90
N ALA A 109 -0.20 -18.30 -14.09
CA ALA A 109 0.14 -17.58 -15.32
C ALA A 109 1.54 -16.95 -15.29
N GLN A 110 2.03 -16.49 -14.13
CA GLN A 110 3.26 -15.66 -13.95
C GLN A 110 4.28 -16.36 -13.04
N LYS A 111 4.87 -17.46 -13.53
CA LYS A 111 5.75 -18.34 -12.72
C LYS A 111 7.08 -17.71 -12.28
N GLU A 112 7.59 -16.75 -13.05
CA GLU A 112 8.90 -16.13 -12.79
C GLU A 112 8.79 -14.87 -11.91
N MET A 113 7.59 -14.29 -11.80
CA MET A 113 7.33 -13.10 -11.00
C MET A 113 7.53 -13.41 -9.50
N LYS A 114 8.21 -12.53 -8.78
CA LYS A 114 8.40 -12.68 -7.34
C LYS A 114 7.16 -12.24 -6.59
N ILE A 115 6.58 -13.11 -5.78
CA ILE A 115 5.50 -12.75 -4.87
C ILE A 115 6.11 -12.24 -3.57
N ILE A 116 5.69 -11.05 -3.16
CA ILE A 116 6.11 -10.37 -1.94
C ILE A 116 4.89 -10.30 -1.03
N ASP A 117 4.85 -11.16 -0.04
CA ASP A 117 3.75 -11.26 0.92
C ASP A 117 4.02 -10.34 2.12
N ALA A 118 3.24 -9.26 2.22
CA ALA A 118 3.40 -8.27 3.25
C ALA A 118 3.02 -8.79 4.66
N SER A 119 2.08 -9.73 4.76
CA SER A 119 1.62 -10.28 6.05
C SER A 119 2.46 -11.45 6.55
N ARG A 120 3.52 -11.82 5.86
CA ARG A 120 4.36 -12.96 6.23
C ARG A 120 4.80 -12.90 7.69
N GLY A 121 4.37 -13.89 8.48
CA GLY A 121 4.74 -14.04 9.89
C GLY A 121 4.03 -13.09 10.86
N ILE A 122 3.02 -12.33 10.41
CA ILE A 122 2.12 -11.58 11.28
C ILE A 122 1.11 -12.56 11.90
N GLU A 123 0.83 -12.40 13.19
CA GLU A 123 -0.20 -13.19 13.90
C GLU A 123 -1.58 -12.75 13.43
N LEU A 124 -2.32 -13.66 12.81
CA LEU A 124 -3.64 -13.36 12.26
C LEU A 124 -4.74 -13.49 13.31
N ILE A 125 -5.76 -12.65 13.19
CA ILE A 125 -7.03 -12.78 13.92
C ILE A 125 -7.89 -13.77 13.14
N HIS A 126 -8.36 -14.83 13.85
CA HIS A 126 -9.22 -15.84 13.29
C HIS A 126 -10.64 -15.63 13.79
N ASP A 127 -11.60 -15.80 12.93
CA ASP A 127 -13.03 -15.86 13.25
C ASP A 127 -13.71 -17.07 12.56
N ASP A 128 -15.03 -17.11 12.59
CA ASP A 128 -15.82 -18.22 12.01
C ASP A 128 -15.72 -18.28 10.47
N GLU A 129 -15.27 -17.21 9.81
CA GLU A 129 -15.12 -17.11 8.35
C GLU A 129 -13.67 -17.40 7.90
N GLY A 130 -12.71 -17.41 8.84
CA GLY A 130 -11.30 -17.71 8.57
C GLY A 130 -10.33 -16.67 9.14
N ASP A 131 -9.26 -16.42 8.41
CA ASP A 131 -8.25 -15.42 8.77
C ASP A 131 -8.70 -14.03 8.33
N ASN A 132 -8.82 -13.09 9.27
CA ASN A 132 -9.11 -11.71 8.91
C ASN A 132 -7.87 -11.07 8.26
N PRO A 133 -7.96 -10.55 7.02
CA PRO A 133 -6.79 -10.08 6.30
C PRO A 133 -6.45 -8.59 6.50
N HIS A 134 -7.24 -7.83 7.28
CA HIS A 134 -7.13 -6.37 7.38
C HIS A 134 -6.00 -5.90 8.32
N VAL A 135 -4.86 -6.57 8.24
CA VAL A 135 -3.70 -6.36 9.15
C VAL A 135 -3.13 -4.94 9.09
N TRP A 136 -3.20 -4.27 7.93
CA TRP A 136 -2.66 -2.91 7.76
C TRP A 136 -3.36 -1.85 8.62
N LEU A 137 -4.53 -2.15 9.18
CA LEU A 137 -5.27 -1.20 10.03
C LEU A 137 -4.70 -1.11 11.46
N SER A 138 -3.92 -2.10 11.91
CA SER A 138 -3.02 -1.92 13.05
C SER A 138 -1.75 -1.20 12.58
N VAL A 139 -1.38 -0.10 13.24
CA VAL A 139 -0.13 0.61 12.90
C VAL A 139 1.09 -0.26 13.24
N THR A 140 0.99 -1.11 14.26
CA THR A 140 2.01 -2.10 14.61
C THR A 140 2.23 -3.09 13.48
N ASP A 141 1.15 -3.63 12.92
CA ASP A 141 1.24 -4.61 11.83
C ASP A 141 1.59 -3.95 10.50
N ALA A 142 1.16 -2.71 10.24
CA ALA A 142 1.63 -1.93 9.10
C ALA A 142 3.15 -1.70 9.12
N ILE A 143 3.75 -1.48 10.29
CA ILE A 143 5.21 -1.43 10.45
C ILE A 143 5.85 -2.78 10.10
N ALA A 144 5.25 -3.89 10.54
CA ALA A 144 5.72 -5.23 10.19
C ALA A 144 5.60 -5.49 8.68
N GLN A 145 4.49 -5.08 8.05
CA GLN A 145 4.31 -5.18 6.61
C GLN A 145 5.38 -4.38 5.83
N VAL A 146 5.69 -3.16 6.24
CA VAL A 146 6.76 -2.36 5.61
C VAL A 146 8.11 -3.08 5.69
N ARG A 147 8.44 -3.70 6.83
CA ARG A 147 9.67 -4.53 6.97
C ARG A 147 9.65 -5.73 6.03
N ASN A 148 8.55 -6.49 6.03
CA ASN A 148 8.38 -7.67 5.19
C ASN A 148 8.52 -7.34 3.70
N ILE A 149 7.92 -6.24 3.25
CA ILE A 149 8.03 -5.78 1.86
C ILE A 149 9.49 -5.42 1.55
N ALA A 150 10.14 -4.62 2.40
CA ALA A 150 11.52 -4.19 2.18
C ALA A 150 12.48 -5.38 2.14
N ASP A 151 12.38 -6.31 3.09
CA ASP A 151 13.26 -7.48 3.16
C ASP A 151 13.12 -8.38 1.92
N GLN A 152 11.90 -8.62 1.46
CA GLN A 152 11.66 -9.43 0.28
C GLN A 152 12.04 -8.68 -1.02
N LEU A 153 11.88 -7.35 -1.09
CA LEU A 153 12.36 -6.54 -2.21
C LEU A 153 13.90 -6.55 -2.30
N LYS A 154 14.62 -6.52 -1.18
CA LYS A 154 16.09 -6.66 -1.16
C LYS A 154 16.56 -7.99 -1.73
N GLU A 155 15.79 -9.06 -1.52
CA GLU A 155 16.06 -10.37 -2.09
C GLU A 155 15.75 -10.44 -3.59
N ALA A 156 14.66 -9.78 -4.02
CA ALA A 156 14.20 -9.79 -5.40
C ALA A 156 15.03 -8.86 -6.30
N ASP A 157 15.50 -7.74 -5.76
CA ASP A 157 16.28 -6.71 -6.44
C ASP A 157 17.49 -6.26 -5.59
N PRO A 158 18.54 -7.09 -5.52
CA PRO A 158 19.73 -6.79 -4.71
C PRO A 158 20.49 -5.54 -5.12
N ALA A 159 20.30 -5.05 -6.36
CA ALA A 159 20.97 -3.85 -6.84
C ALA A 159 20.53 -2.59 -6.06
N HIS A 160 19.31 -2.57 -5.54
CA HIS A 160 18.75 -1.44 -4.81
C HIS A 160 18.53 -1.72 -3.30
N ALA A 161 19.07 -2.83 -2.78
CA ALA A 161 18.85 -3.30 -1.42
C ALA A 161 19.09 -2.24 -0.34
N ASP A 162 20.22 -1.51 -0.41
CA ASP A 162 20.57 -0.48 0.57
C ASP A 162 19.58 0.71 0.56
N ALA A 163 19.05 1.04 -0.62
CA ALA A 163 18.07 2.11 -0.75
C ALA A 163 16.72 1.70 -0.15
N TYR A 164 16.27 0.47 -0.39
CA TYR A 164 15.05 -0.08 0.21
C TYR A 164 15.14 -0.13 1.73
N GLU A 165 16.26 -0.61 2.28
CA GLU A 165 16.50 -0.63 3.73
C GLU A 165 16.40 0.75 4.35
N LYS A 166 17.13 1.72 3.78
CA LYS A 166 17.15 3.11 4.25
C LYS A 166 15.76 3.74 4.21
N ASN A 167 15.04 3.58 3.12
CA ASN A 167 13.73 4.20 2.93
C ASN A 167 12.69 3.55 3.84
N ALA A 168 12.72 2.22 3.97
CA ALA A 168 11.85 1.49 4.90
C ALA A 168 12.08 1.96 6.35
N ALA A 169 13.34 2.09 6.78
CA ALA A 169 13.66 2.60 8.11
C ALA A 169 13.08 4.01 8.34
N ALA A 170 13.22 4.90 7.37
CA ALA A 170 12.68 6.26 7.46
C ALA A 170 11.14 6.30 7.50
N TYR A 171 10.48 5.40 6.78
CA TYR A 171 9.01 5.31 6.81
C TYR A 171 8.52 4.67 8.11
N ILE A 172 9.19 3.64 8.62
CA ILE A 172 8.91 3.01 9.92
C ILE A 172 9.03 4.02 11.06
N GLU A 173 10.01 4.94 11.01
CA GLU A 173 10.12 6.01 12.00
C GLU A 173 8.86 6.89 12.02
N LYS A 174 8.34 7.28 10.85
CA LYS A 174 7.09 8.05 10.74
C LYS A 174 5.87 7.27 11.26
N LEU A 175 5.77 5.98 10.94
CA LEU A 175 4.70 5.11 11.44
C LEU A 175 4.79 4.92 12.96
N THR A 176 6.00 4.81 13.51
CA THR A 176 6.22 4.71 14.96
C THR A 176 5.78 5.99 15.69
N ALA A 177 6.05 7.16 15.11
CA ALA A 177 5.55 8.42 15.63
C ALA A 177 4.02 8.50 15.57
N LEU A 178 3.40 8.09 14.45
CA LEU A 178 1.94 7.97 14.32
C LEU A 178 1.35 7.04 15.38
N LYS A 179 1.91 5.85 15.55
CA LYS A 179 1.48 4.89 16.57
C LYS A 179 1.47 5.53 17.97
N THR A 180 2.55 6.21 18.34
CA THR A 180 2.67 6.87 19.63
C THR A 180 1.61 7.96 19.81
N GLU A 181 1.36 8.77 18.77
CA GLU A 181 0.34 9.81 18.77
C GLU A 181 -1.07 9.23 18.93
N MET A 182 -1.38 8.14 18.20
CA MET A 182 -2.67 7.47 18.25
C MET A 182 -2.93 6.82 19.62
N HIS A 183 -1.95 6.13 20.20
CA HIS A 183 -2.08 5.59 21.56
C HIS A 183 -2.31 6.69 22.62
N ALA A 184 -1.56 7.80 22.54
CA ALA A 184 -1.75 8.91 23.45
C ALA A 184 -3.17 9.49 23.39
N ALA A 185 -3.79 9.45 22.21
CA ALA A 185 -5.16 9.96 21.99
C ALA A 185 -6.24 8.94 22.34
N LEU A 186 -6.11 7.68 21.85
CA LEU A 186 -7.18 6.70 21.89
C LEU A 186 -7.18 5.84 23.15
N ASP A 187 -6.04 5.60 23.82
CA ASP A 187 -6.02 4.82 25.06
C ASP A 187 -6.80 5.49 26.18
N GLN A 188 -6.97 6.80 26.10
CA GLN A 188 -7.62 7.63 27.13
C GLN A 188 -9.10 7.92 26.89
N VAL A 189 -9.68 7.50 25.73
CA VAL A 189 -11.10 7.73 25.49
C VAL A 189 -11.95 6.96 26.51
N PRO A 190 -12.99 7.59 27.10
CA PRO A 190 -13.76 6.98 28.17
C PRO A 190 -14.69 5.86 27.70
N HIS A 191 -15.10 5.91 26.44
CA HIS A 191 -15.96 4.88 25.83
C HIS A 191 -15.14 4.07 24.83
N LYS A 192 -15.32 2.76 24.83
CA LYS A 192 -14.53 1.83 23.98
C LYS A 192 -15.38 1.03 23.01
N ASP A 193 -16.69 1.08 23.18
CA ASP A 193 -17.63 0.29 22.38
C ASP A 193 -17.91 1.00 21.06
N ILE A 194 -17.71 0.27 19.94
CA ILE A 194 -17.93 0.75 18.58
C ILE A 194 -18.81 -0.24 17.81
N VAL A 195 -19.54 0.28 16.84
CA VAL A 195 -20.28 -0.52 15.85
C VAL A 195 -19.73 -0.15 14.47
N THR A 196 -19.22 -1.13 13.76
CA THR A 196 -18.64 -0.98 12.42
C THR A 196 -19.56 -1.56 11.36
N PHE A 197 -19.32 -1.22 10.11
CA PHE A 197 -20.16 -1.70 9.00
C PHE A 197 -19.50 -2.82 8.20
N HIS A 198 -18.21 -2.86 8.14
CA HIS A 198 -17.42 -3.90 7.52
C HIS A 198 -16.46 -4.51 8.54
N GLU A 199 -16.06 -5.75 8.34
CA GLU A 199 -15.16 -6.47 9.25
C GLU A 199 -13.68 -6.09 9.07
N ALA A 200 -13.43 -4.81 8.76
CA ALA A 200 -12.07 -4.33 8.52
C ALA A 200 -11.29 -4.00 9.80
N PHE A 201 -11.96 -3.66 10.89
CA PHE A 201 -11.34 -3.02 12.06
C PHE A 201 -10.90 -3.91 13.24
N PRO A 202 -10.88 -5.26 13.22
CA PRO A 202 -10.47 -6.06 14.37
C PRO A 202 -9.04 -5.81 14.83
N TYR A 203 -8.07 -5.67 13.91
CA TYR A 203 -6.67 -5.35 14.27
C TYR A 203 -6.52 -3.94 14.84
N PHE A 204 -7.24 -2.96 14.28
CA PHE A 204 -7.31 -1.61 14.82
C PHE A 204 -7.90 -1.61 16.23
N ALA A 205 -9.03 -2.28 16.41
CA ALA A 205 -9.70 -2.39 17.70
C ALA A 205 -8.82 -3.09 18.76
N LYS A 206 -8.12 -4.17 18.38
CA LYS A 206 -7.16 -4.87 19.24
C LYS A 206 -6.03 -3.93 19.67
N GLU A 207 -5.44 -3.16 18.76
CA GLU A 207 -4.33 -2.25 19.07
C GLU A 207 -4.73 -1.13 20.03
N PHE A 208 -5.91 -0.52 19.86
CA PHE A 208 -6.35 0.64 20.66
C PHE A 208 -7.35 0.28 21.75
N HIS A 209 -7.51 -1.02 22.06
CA HIS A 209 -8.39 -1.53 23.12
C HIS A 209 -9.85 -1.08 22.97
N LEU A 210 -10.35 -1.06 21.71
CA LEU A 210 -11.75 -0.83 21.41
C LEU A 210 -12.50 -2.16 21.38
N ASN A 211 -13.82 -2.13 21.63
CA ASN A 211 -14.68 -3.28 21.58
C ASN A 211 -15.63 -3.14 20.38
N ILE A 212 -15.50 -3.99 19.37
CA ILE A 212 -16.48 -4.07 18.29
C ILE A 212 -17.69 -4.86 18.81
N ILE A 213 -18.79 -4.15 19.02
CA ILE A 213 -20.02 -4.73 19.58
C ILE A 213 -20.86 -5.39 18.50
N ALA A 214 -20.87 -4.81 17.30
CA ALA A 214 -21.52 -5.36 16.13
C ALA A 214 -20.80 -4.95 14.85
N VAL A 215 -20.86 -5.83 13.84
CA VAL A 215 -20.51 -5.56 12.45
C VAL A 215 -21.81 -5.69 11.65
N VAL A 216 -22.23 -4.62 10.96
CA VAL A 216 -23.57 -4.54 10.33
C VAL A 216 -23.63 -5.24 8.99
N GLU A 217 -22.62 -5.00 8.14
CA GLU A 217 -22.49 -5.60 6.81
C GLU A 217 -21.12 -6.32 6.78
N ARG A 218 -21.11 -7.63 6.98
CA ARG A 218 -19.86 -8.38 7.06
C ARG A 218 -19.09 -8.34 5.74
N GLU A 219 -19.83 -8.54 4.64
CA GLU A 219 -19.28 -8.45 3.29
C GLU A 219 -19.71 -7.15 2.62
N PRO A 220 -18.80 -6.46 1.93
CA PRO A 220 -19.08 -5.22 1.23
C PRO A 220 -20.24 -5.36 0.22
N GLY A 221 -21.28 -4.54 0.38
CA GLY A 221 -22.43 -4.52 -0.54
C GLY A 221 -23.51 -5.56 -0.25
N THR A 222 -23.40 -6.30 0.86
CA THR A 222 -24.50 -7.11 1.39
C THR A 222 -25.37 -6.25 2.29
N GLU A 223 -26.68 -6.16 1.99
CA GLU A 223 -27.62 -5.49 2.90
C GLU A 223 -27.97 -6.40 4.07
N PRO A 224 -27.97 -5.90 5.33
CA PRO A 224 -28.38 -6.71 6.47
C PRO A 224 -29.86 -7.10 6.34
N THR A 225 -30.17 -8.32 6.76
CA THR A 225 -31.56 -8.77 6.85
C THR A 225 -32.34 -7.96 7.89
N PRO A 226 -33.70 -7.91 7.83
CA PRO A 226 -34.48 -7.24 8.85
C PRO A 226 -34.22 -7.73 10.28
N SER A 227 -33.88 -9.02 10.45
CA SER A 227 -33.55 -9.59 11.76
C SER A 227 -32.22 -9.09 12.29
N GLU A 228 -31.17 -9.08 11.45
CA GLU A 228 -29.83 -8.55 11.79
C GLU A 228 -29.87 -7.05 12.11
N LEU A 229 -30.67 -6.30 11.33
CA LEU A 229 -30.88 -4.89 11.58
C LEU A 229 -31.58 -4.65 12.94
N GLN A 230 -32.60 -5.43 13.27
CA GLN A 230 -33.29 -5.38 14.56
C GLN A 230 -32.34 -5.70 15.71
N GLU A 231 -31.55 -6.74 15.60
CA GLU A 231 -30.56 -7.14 16.61
C GLU A 231 -29.52 -6.03 16.81
N THR A 232 -29.00 -5.44 15.74
CA THR A 232 -28.06 -4.29 15.82
C THR A 232 -28.69 -3.09 16.50
N ILE A 233 -29.97 -2.76 16.21
CA ILE A 233 -30.70 -1.68 16.86
C ILE A 233 -30.81 -1.95 18.39
N GLU A 234 -31.10 -3.18 18.80
CA GLU A 234 -31.15 -3.54 20.22
C GLU A 234 -29.78 -3.40 20.90
N GLN A 235 -28.71 -3.86 20.25
CA GLN A 235 -27.34 -3.71 20.76
C GLN A 235 -26.94 -2.23 20.90
N VAL A 236 -27.16 -1.42 19.87
CA VAL A 236 -26.88 0.03 19.90
C VAL A 236 -27.67 0.75 20.99
N ASN A 237 -28.94 0.34 21.20
CA ASN A 237 -29.76 0.94 22.27
C ASN A 237 -29.26 0.62 23.68
N ALA A 238 -28.52 -0.47 23.86
CA ALA A 238 -27.89 -0.84 25.12
C ALA A 238 -26.58 -0.10 25.40
N LEU A 239 -25.99 0.56 24.41
CA LEU A 239 -24.71 1.25 24.58
C LEU A 239 -24.86 2.59 25.32
N PRO A 240 -23.88 2.93 26.19
CA PRO A 240 -23.87 4.22 26.87
C PRO A 240 -23.62 5.37 25.89
N THR A 241 -22.80 5.12 24.86
CA THR A 241 -22.53 6.07 23.76
C THR A 241 -22.94 5.42 22.44
N LYS A 242 -23.95 6.02 21.80
CA LYS A 242 -24.54 5.46 20.58
C LYS A 242 -23.83 6.05 19.37
N VAL A 243 -22.85 5.35 18.85
CA VAL A 243 -22.03 5.74 17.69
C VAL A 243 -21.93 4.60 16.68
N LEU A 244 -21.98 4.96 15.41
CA LEU A 244 -21.88 4.05 14.27
C LEU A 244 -20.76 4.54 13.38
N PHE A 245 -19.93 3.62 12.88
CA PHE A 245 -18.80 3.94 12.03
C PHE A 245 -18.97 3.30 10.65
N THR A 246 -19.34 4.13 9.67
CA THR A 246 -19.42 3.74 8.25
C THR A 246 -18.07 3.94 7.56
N GLU A 247 -17.93 3.43 6.35
CA GLU A 247 -16.76 3.59 5.50
C GLU A 247 -17.10 4.43 4.27
N PRO A 248 -16.12 5.22 3.73
CA PRO A 248 -16.41 6.19 2.66
C PRO A 248 -16.82 5.55 1.33
N GLN A 249 -16.45 4.29 1.09
CA GLN A 249 -16.70 3.57 -0.17
C GLN A 249 -18.05 2.84 -0.20
N TYR A 250 -18.78 2.75 0.91
CA TYR A 250 -20.04 2.00 1.00
C TYR A 250 -21.24 2.90 1.27
N SER A 251 -22.45 2.37 0.99
CA SER A 251 -23.70 3.08 1.21
C SER A 251 -23.98 3.27 2.70
N PRO A 252 -24.34 4.45 3.19
CA PRO A 252 -24.71 4.66 4.58
C PRO A 252 -26.16 4.26 4.91
N ALA A 253 -26.92 3.64 4.01
CA ALA A 253 -28.37 3.45 4.15
C ALA A 253 -28.77 2.64 5.40
N ALA A 254 -28.04 1.57 5.70
CA ALA A 254 -28.25 0.79 6.92
C ALA A 254 -27.95 1.59 8.18
N ALA A 255 -26.83 2.34 8.18
CA ALA A 255 -26.46 3.24 9.27
C ALA A 255 -27.51 4.31 9.53
N GLU A 256 -28.03 4.94 8.48
CA GLU A 256 -29.11 5.95 8.59
C GLU A 256 -30.40 5.34 9.20
N THR A 257 -30.69 4.09 8.86
CA THR A 257 -31.85 3.39 9.44
C THR A 257 -31.64 3.11 10.93
N ILE A 258 -30.48 2.57 11.33
CA ILE A 258 -30.15 2.33 12.74
C ILE A 258 -30.13 3.65 13.51
N ALA A 259 -29.52 4.69 12.96
CA ALA A 259 -29.44 6.02 13.59
C ALA A 259 -30.82 6.64 13.84
N ARG A 260 -31.76 6.49 12.90
CA ARG A 260 -33.13 6.99 13.04
C ARG A 260 -33.89 6.29 14.18
N GLU A 261 -33.68 4.99 14.37
CA GLU A 261 -34.38 4.19 15.38
C GLU A 261 -33.74 4.32 16.78
N THR A 262 -32.43 4.62 16.86
CA THR A 262 -31.65 4.61 18.11
C THR A 262 -31.24 6.00 18.61
N GLY A 263 -31.26 6.99 17.70
CA GLY A 263 -30.66 8.30 17.95
C GLY A 263 -29.11 8.31 17.91
N ALA A 264 -28.50 7.26 17.36
CA ALA A 264 -27.05 7.16 17.24
C ALA A 264 -26.48 8.23 16.29
N LYS A 265 -25.26 8.65 16.55
CA LYS A 265 -24.50 9.50 15.60
C LYS A 265 -23.71 8.62 14.65
N ILE A 266 -23.67 9.02 13.39
CA ILE A 266 -22.89 8.35 12.34
C ILE A 266 -21.59 9.12 12.16
N TYR A 267 -20.48 8.38 12.18
CA TYR A 267 -19.14 8.84 11.86
C TYR A 267 -18.55 8.00 10.73
N THR A 268 -17.47 8.44 10.12
CA THR A 268 -16.79 7.70 9.05
C THR A 268 -15.39 7.32 9.52
N LEU A 269 -15.07 6.02 9.44
CA LEU A 269 -13.71 5.50 9.54
C LEU A 269 -13.27 5.02 8.16
N ASP A 270 -12.10 5.44 7.74
CA ASP A 270 -11.56 5.13 6.42
C ASP A 270 -10.54 3.99 6.55
N PRO A 271 -10.76 2.83 5.93
CA PRO A 271 -9.85 1.69 5.98
C PRO A 271 -8.61 1.85 5.08
N VAL A 272 -8.39 3.01 4.49
CA VAL A 272 -7.22 3.35 3.63
C VAL A 272 -7.17 2.50 2.34
N VAL A 273 -8.27 1.97 1.85
CA VAL A 273 -8.29 1.08 0.67
C VAL A 273 -8.52 1.81 -0.65
N THR A 274 -8.92 3.08 -0.61
CA THR A 274 -9.21 3.89 -1.80
C THR A 274 -8.28 5.10 -1.89
N GLY A 275 -7.90 5.47 -3.11
CA GLY A 275 -7.08 6.66 -3.35
C GLY A 275 -6.35 6.61 -4.69
N GLU A 276 -5.89 7.78 -5.15
CA GLU A 276 -5.12 7.89 -6.38
C GLU A 276 -3.71 7.33 -6.20
N ALA A 277 -3.38 6.30 -6.98
CA ALA A 277 -2.06 5.68 -6.99
C ALA A 277 -1.04 6.57 -7.71
N THR A 278 -0.58 7.60 -7.03
CA THR A 278 0.42 8.56 -7.51
C THR A 278 1.59 8.69 -6.53
N PRO A 279 2.78 9.16 -6.96
CA PRO A 279 3.89 9.39 -6.04
C PRO A 279 3.59 10.41 -4.92
N ALA A 280 2.52 11.21 -5.05
CA ALA A 280 2.06 12.13 -4.01
C ALA A 280 1.39 11.42 -2.82
N ALA A 281 0.98 10.16 -2.99
CA ALA A 281 0.26 9.38 -1.96
C ALA A 281 1.13 8.89 -0.78
N LYS A 282 2.41 9.26 -0.69
CA LYS A 282 3.34 8.78 0.34
C LYS A 282 2.85 8.97 1.78
N ASN A 283 2.10 10.03 2.04
CA ASN A 283 1.56 10.30 3.37
C ASN A 283 0.11 9.83 3.54
N ALA A 284 -0.52 9.26 2.52
CA ALA A 284 -1.95 8.95 2.53
C ALA A 284 -2.37 8.06 3.72
N TYR A 285 -1.59 7.02 4.02
CA TYR A 285 -1.84 6.17 5.18
C TYR A 285 -1.80 6.98 6.49
N ILE A 286 -0.73 7.75 6.72
CA ILE A 286 -0.56 8.54 7.94
C ILE A 286 -1.67 9.59 8.08
N ASP A 287 -1.98 10.29 7.01
CA ASP A 287 -2.99 11.37 7.02
C ASP A 287 -4.40 10.80 7.29
N THR A 288 -4.72 9.63 6.71
CA THR A 288 -6.00 8.97 6.92
C THR A 288 -6.12 8.41 8.35
N MET A 289 -5.08 7.75 8.86
CA MET A 289 -5.08 7.22 10.23
C MET A 289 -5.17 8.35 11.27
N LYS A 290 -4.58 9.52 11.02
CA LYS A 290 -4.76 10.71 11.87
C LYS A 290 -6.20 11.22 11.82
N LYS A 291 -6.85 11.23 10.69
CA LYS A 291 -8.28 11.58 10.59
C LYS A 291 -9.14 10.58 11.37
N ASN A 292 -8.88 9.29 11.21
CA ASN A 292 -9.57 8.25 11.98
C ASN A 292 -9.40 8.46 13.49
N MET A 293 -8.18 8.79 13.94
CA MET A 293 -7.91 9.12 15.33
C MET A 293 -8.76 10.30 15.85
N GLU A 294 -8.82 11.40 15.11
CA GLU A 294 -9.62 12.57 15.53
C GLU A 294 -11.12 12.27 15.53
N VAL A 295 -11.61 11.51 14.56
CA VAL A 295 -13.01 11.05 14.52
C VAL A 295 -13.35 10.20 15.73
N LEU A 296 -12.50 9.23 16.08
CA LEU A 296 -12.71 8.38 17.27
C LEU A 296 -12.64 9.16 18.58
N LYS A 297 -11.71 10.10 18.70
CA LYS A 297 -11.64 11.01 19.86
C LYS A 297 -12.94 11.79 20.05
N GLU A 298 -13.50 12.33 18.96
CA GLU A 298 -14.77 13.06 19.02
C GLU A 298 -15.94 12.13 19.38
N ALA A 299 -15.99 10.96 18.75
CA ALA A 299 -17.12 10.04 18.88
C ALA A 299 -17.19 9.36 20.25
N LEU A 300 -16.06 9.10 20.89
CA LEU A 300 -15.93 8.26 22.10
C LEU A 300 -15.66 9.07 23.39
N GLN A 301 -15.92 10.39 23.34
CA GLN A 301 -15.83 11.27 24.51
C GLN A 301 -16.97 11.11 25.49
#